data_bfe70557af3768ec9c2f1a8f6991bbc9
#
_entry.id   bfe70557af3768ec9c2f1a8f6991bbc9
#
_cell.length_a   1.000
_cell.length_b   1.000
_cell.length_c   1.000
_cell.angle_alpha   90.00
_cell.angle_beta   90.00
_cell.angle_gamma   90.00
#
_symmetry.space_group_name_H-M   'P 1'
#
loop_
_entity.id
_entity.type
_entity.pdbx_description
1 polymer ?
#
loop_
_entity_poly.entity_id
_entity_poly.type
_entity_poly.pdbx_seq_one_letter_code
_entity_poly.pdbx_strand_id
1 'polypeptide(L)'
;PLHWVFANLNASKDTIRILADLNKAYPFAETDAEKLEQKALGEINQDIIQRAIDCMSEGRVEDLGKLMNEAQEVFDKYVAPNCPSQLKSPKLHATLADPKILELTYGGKGVGSQGDGSIQFLAKNEECQKALVNYLNANNMPAYKLTIQPKHTIRKAIIPVAGFGTRLYPETRFLKKDFFPVVDKDNQVKPVILVLIEEC
;
A
#
# COMPACT_ATOMS: atom_id res chain seq x y z
N PRO A 1 12.16 11.91 0.72
CA PRO A 1 11.31 11.13 1.63
C PRO A 1 9.84 11.24 1.25
N LEU A 2 9.05 10.18 1.55
CA LEU A 2 7.61 10.19 1.42
C LEU A 2 6.98 10.26 2.82
N HIS A 3 6.13 11.25 3.05
CA HIS A 3 5.52 11.54 4.35
C HIS A 3 4.07 11.04 4.38
N TRP A 4 3.88 9.76 4.69
CA TRP A 4 2.55 9.14 4.78
C TRP A 4 1.87 9.41 6.11
N VAL A 5 0.54 9.59 6.07
CA VAL A 5 -0.33 9.59 7.24
C VAL A 5 -1.47 8.61 7.00
N PHE A 6 -1.69 7.73 7.95
CA PHE A 6 -2.81 6.78 7.98
C PHE A 6 -3.73 7.15 9.12
N ALA A 7 -5.03 7.14 8.89
CA ALA A 7 -6.00 7.41 9.94
C ALA A 7 -7.15 6.41 9.92
N ASN A 8 -7.65 6.11 11.10
CA ASN A 8 -8.92 5.40 11.29
C ASN A 8 -10.04 6.44 11.33
N LEU A 9 -11.01 6.29 10.45
CA LEU A 9 -12.18 7.18 10.39
C LEU A 9 -13.14 7.00 11.57
N ASN A 10 -12.92 6.01 12.44
CA ASN A 10 -13.82 5.67 13.54
C ASN A 10 -15.29 5.52 13.10
N ALA A 11 -15.47 4.88 11.95
CA ALA A 11 -16.77 4.50 11.44
C ALA A 11 -16.76 3.02 11.06
N SER A 12 -17.92 2.39 11.15
CA SER A 12 -18.04 0.97 10.85
C SER A 12 -18.15 0.74 9.35
N LYS A 13 -17.52 -0.34 8.88
CA LYS A 13 -17.76 -0.93 7.54
C LYS A 13 -17.85 -2.43 7.66
N ASP A 14 -18.65 -3.04 6.83
CA ASP A 14 -18.72 -4.49 6.68
C ASP A 14 -17.86 -4.94 5.50
N THR A 15 -16.61 -5.31 5.79
CA THR A 15 -15.65 -5.77 4.77
C THR A 15 -16.11 -7.07 4.10
N ILE A 16 -16.80 -7.97 4.83
CA ILE A 16 -17.31 -9.22 4.28
C ILE A 16 -18.37 -8.91 3.23
N ARG A 17 -19.28 -7.99 3.53
CA ARG A 17 -20.31 -7.53 2.62
C ARG A 17 -19.73 -6.86 1.37
N ILE A 18 -18.74 -5.97 1.56
CA ILE A 18 -18.06 -5.32 0.43
C ILE A 18 -17.47 -6.37 -0.51
N LEU A 19 -16.68 -7.30 0.03
CA LEU A 19 -16.03 -8.33 -0.79
C LEU A 19 -17.04 -9.27 -1.44
N ALA A 20 -18.13 -9.63 -0.74
CA ALA A 20 -19.17 -10.47 -1.30
C ALA A 20 -19.91 -9.80 -2.49
N ASP A 21 -20.18 -8.49 -2.39
CA ASP A 21 -20.82 -7.75 -3.47
C ASP A 21 -19.87 -7.55 -4.66
N LEU A 22 -18.60 -7.17 -4.45
CA LEU A 22 -17.62 -6.98 -5.51
C LEU A 22 -17.22 -8.31 -6.20
N ASN A 23 -17.17 -9.41 -5.46
CA ASN A 23 -16.86 -10.72 -6.05
C ASN A 23 -17.91 -11.22 -7.06
N LYS A 24 -19.10 -10.62 -7.12
CA LYS A 24 -20.12 -10.96 -8.15
C LYS A 24 -19.62 -10.68 -9.56
N ALA A 25 -18.76 -9.70 -9.73
CA ALA A 25 -18.14 -9.39 -11.01
C ALA A 25 -17.12 -10.46 -11.48
N TYR A 26 -16.77 -11.45 -10.65
CA TYR A 26 -15.69 -12.40 -10.95
C TYR A 26 -16.15 -13.85 -10.86
N PRO A 27 -15.62 -14.75 -11.74
CA PRO A 27 -14.66 -14.46 -12.82
C PRO A 27 -15.29 -13.85 -14.08
N PHE A 28 -16.61 -13.93 -14.23
CA PHE A 28 -17.34 -13.50 -15.43
C PHE A 28 -18.36 -12.42 -15.07
N ALA A 29 -18.11 -11.20 -15.57
CA ALA A 29 -19.04 -10.09 -15.42
C ALA A 29 -20.25 -10.26 -16.34
N GLU A 30 -21.45 -10.19 -15.78
CA GLU A 30 -22.71 -10.32 -16.52
C GLU A 30 -23.28 -8.96 -16.93
N THR A 31 -23.15 -7.97 -16.06
CA THR A 31 -23.65 -6.61 -16.26
C THR A 31 -22.58 -5.64 -16.73
N ASP A 32 -22.99 -4.52 -17.33
CA ASP A 32 -22.04 -3.47 -17.74
C ASP A 32 -21.36 -2.82 -16.53
N ALA A 33 -22.03 -2.73 -15.38
CA ALA A 33 -21.45 -2.24 -14.14
C ALA A 33 -20.33 -3.16 -13.65
N GLU A 34 -20.52 -4.47 -13.69
CA GLU A 34 -19.50 -5.46 -13.33
C GLU A 34 -18.30 -5.45 -14.30
N LYS A 35 -18.56 -5.27 -15.60
CA LYS A 35 -17.48 -5.11 -16.60
C LYS A 35 -16.63 -3.87 -16.33
N LEU A 36 -17.27 -2.76 -15.95
CA LEU A 36 -16.57 -1.53 -15.57
C LEU A 36 -15.77 -1.70 -14.27
N GLU A 37 -16.31 -2.43 -13.30
CA GLU A 37 -15.59 -2.81 -12.09
C GLU A 37 -14.34 -3.63 -12.40
N GLN A 38 -14.45 -4.69 -13.21
CA GLN A 38 -13.30 -5.50 -13.64
C GLN A 38 -12.25 -4.64 -14.34
N LYS A 39 -12.67 -3.74 -15.23
CA LYS A 39 -11.77 -2.83 -15.92
C LYS A 39 -11.08 -1.88 -14.94
N ALA A 40 -11.81 -1.32 -13.97
CA ALA A 40 -11.28 -0.39 -12.98
C ALA A 40 -10.26 -1.06 -12.05
N LEU A 41 -10.58 -2.25 -11.52
CA LEU A 41 -9.70 -3.01 -10.62
C LEU A 41 -8.55 -3.73 -11.37
N GLY A 42 -8.67 -3.93 -12.67
CA GLY A 42 -7.66 -4.55 -13.55
C GLY A 42 -6.82 -3.51 -14.29
N GLU A 43 -7.16 -3.28 -15.54
CA GLU A 43 -6.39 -2.48 -16.50
C GLU A 43 -6.09 -1.05 -16.01
N ILE A 44 -7.12 -0.33 -15.52
CA ILE A 44 -6.96 1.06 -15.07
C ILE A 44 -6.10 1.11 -13.82
N ASN A 45 -6.32 0.20 -12.87
CA ASN A 45 -5.51 0.14 -11.64
C ASN A 45 -4.05 -0.23 -11.93
N GLN A 46 -3.78 -1.11 -12.89
CA GLN A 46 -2.43 -1.45 -13.32
C GLN A 46 -1.70 -0.24 -13.91
N ASP A 47 -2.37 0.56 -14.75
CA ASP A 47 -1.81 1.80 -15.29
C ASP A 47 -1.48 2.80 -14.18
N ILE A 48 -2.40 3.03 -13.26
CA ILE A 48 -2.18 3.92 -12.10
C ILE A 48 -0.99 3.44 -11.26
N ILE A 49 -0.87 2.13 -11.01
CA ILE A 49 0.24 1.55 -10.25
C ILE A 49 1.56 1.76 -10.97
N GLN A 50 1.62 1.52 -12.29
CA GLN A 50 2.85 1.72 -13.04
C GLN A 50 3.30 3.18 -13.00
N ARG A 51 2.39 4.13 -13.23
CA ARG A 51 2.69 5.56 -13.11
C ARG A 51 3.11 5.96 -11.68
N ALA A 52 2.54 5.34 -10.65
CA ALA A 52 2.94 5.57 -9.27
C ALA A 52 4.37 5.06 -8.98
N ILE A 53 4.77 3.90 -9.54
CA ILE A 53 6.14 3.38 -9.45
C ILE A 53 7.11 4.35 -10.13
N ASP A 54 6.77 4.86 -11.31
CA ASP A 54 7.60 5.84 -12.03
C ASP A 54 7.75 7.15 -11.23
N CYS A 55 6.64 7.67 -10.66
CA CYS A 55 6.68 8.84 -9.77
C CYS A 55 7.59 8.62 -8.55
N MET A 56 7.53 7.45 -7.93
CA MET A 56 8.40 7.13 -6.79
C MET A 56 9.87 7.04 -7.19
N SER A 57 10.17 6.41 -8.32
CA SER A 57 11.54 6.24 -8.82
C SER A 57 12.19 7.58 -9.21
N GLU A 58 11.40 8.50 -9.75
CA GLU A 58 11.82 9.82 -10.21
C GLU A 58 11.71 10.91 -9.11
N GLY A 59 11.15 10.56 -7.95
CA GLY A 59 10.97 11.49 -6.83
C GLY A 59 9.87 12.53 -7.05
N ARG A 60 8.91 12.28 -7.96
CA ARG A 60 7.76 13.15 -8.26
C ARG A 60 6.63 12.95 -7.23
N VAL A 61 6.87 13.45 -6.02
CA VAL A 61 5.99 13.20 -4.86
C VAL A 61 4.61 13.84 -5.04
N GLU A 62 4.53 15.03 -5.61
CA GLU A 62 3.25 15.70 -5.89
C GLU A 62 2.38 14.90 -6.87
N ASP A 63 2.99 14.39 -7.95
CA ASP A 63 2.27 13.59 -8.94
C ASP A 63 1.79 12.26 -8.35
N LEU A 64 2.56 11.66 -7.44
CA LEU A 64 2.12 10.49 -6.68
C LEU A 64 0.85 10.80 -5.86
N GLY A 65 0.77 11.98 -5.24
CA GLY A 65 -0.44 12.43 -4.53
C GLY A 65 -1.64 12.58 -5.47
N LYS A 66 -1.45 13.14 -6.67
CA LYS A 66 -2.50 13.25 -7.70
C LYS A 66 -2.99 11.88 -8.15
N LEU A 67 -2.08 10.90 -8.32
CA LEU A 67 -2.45 9.52 -8.65
C LEU A 67 -3.26 8.84 -7.55
N MET A 68 -3.02 9.17 -6.28
CA MET A 68 -3.86 8.67 -5.18
C MET A 68 -5.30 9.19 -5.32
N ASN A 69 -5.48 10.47 -5.65
CA ASN A 69 -6.81 11.05 -5.89
C ASN A 69 -7.48 10.40 -7.10
N GLU A 70 -6.75 10.24 -8.22
CA GLU A 70 -7.25 9.55 -9.42
C GLU A 70 -7.70 8.12 -9.11
N ALA A 71 -6.92 7.38 -8.32
CA ALA A 71 -7.29 6.03 -7.88
C ALA A 71 -8.60 6.01 -7.05
N GLN A 72 -8.81 7.03 -6.21
CA GLN A 72 -10.07 7.17 -5.47
C GLN A 72 -11.23 7.49 -6.40
N GLU A 73 -11.07 8.42 -7.32
CA GLU A 73 -12.10 8.79 -8.29
C GLU A 73 -12.53 7.61 -9.17
N VAL A 74 -11.57 6.82 -9.65
CA VAL A 74 -11.82 5.58 -10.42
C VAL A 74 -12.61 4.58 -9.59
N PHE A 75 -12.22 4.39 -8.33
CA PHE A 75 -12.91 3.49 -7.42
C PHE A 75 -14.35 3.95 -7.17
N ASP A 76 -14.55 5.22 -6.85
CA ASP A 76 -15.86 5.80 -6.55
C ASP A 76 -16.81 5.72 -7.75
N LYS A 77 -16.26 5.91 -8.95
CA LYS A 77 -17.06 5.93 -10.19
C LYS A 77 -17.47 4.55 -10.68
N TYR A 78 -16.57 3.56 -10.58
CA TYR A 78 -16.75 2.28 -11.27
C TYR A 78 -16.91 1.09 -10.33
N VAL A 79 -16.42 1.17 -9.09
CA VAL A 79 -16.42 0.07 -8.13
C VAL A 79 -17.48 0.28 -7.03
N ALA A 80 -17.50 1.45 -6.42
CA ALA A 80 -18.40 1.77 -5.32
C ALA A 80 -19.89 1.59 -5.65
N PRO A 81 -20.38 1.84 -6.87
CA PRO A 81 -21.79 1.58 -7.23
C PRO A 81 -22.24 0.14 -7.08
N ASN A 82 -21.32 -0.83 -7.12
CA ASN A 82 -21.63 -2.25 -6.97
C ASN A 82 -21.84 -2.70 -5.51
N CYS A 83 -21.47 -1.85 -4.53
CA CYS A 83 -21.79 -2.05 -3.12
C CYS A 83 -22.26 -0.74 -2.45
N PRO A 84 -23.41 -0.17 -2.84
CA PRO A 84 -23.86 1.15 -2.37
C PRO A 84 -24.19 1.19 -0.87
N SER A 85 -24.42 0.03 -0.25
CA SER A 85 -24.73 -0.07 1.17
C SER A 85 -23.51 0.24 2.06
N GLN A 86 -22.29 0.01 1.57
CA GLN A 86 -21.05 0.14 2.33
C GLN A 86 -20.06 1.13 1.72
N LEU A 87 -20.15 1.40 0.41
CA LEU A 87 -19.16 2.19 -0.33
C LEU A 87 -19.63 3.62 -0.68
N LYS A 88 -20.76 4.09 -0.12
CA LYS A 88 -21.10 5.52 -0.15
C LYS A 88 -20.09 6.37 0.59
N SER A 89 -19.50 5.83 1.65
CA SER A 89 -18.34 6.36 2.38
C SER A 89 -18.41 7.85 2.70
N PRO A 90 -19.50 8.35 3.34
CA PRO A 90 -19.69 9.79 3.55
C PRO A 90 -18.57 10.41 4.38
N LYS A 91 -18.05 9.67 5.37
CA LYS A 91 -16.99 10.18 6.24
C LYS A 91 -15.64 10.22 5.52
N LEU A 92 -15.34 9.21 4.70
CA LEU A 92 -14.16 9.20 3.84
C LEU A 92 -14.16 10.41 2.91
N HIS A 93 -15.25 10.64 2.17
CA HIS A 93 -15.35 11.73 1.22
C HIS A 93 -15.32 13.10 1.90
N ALA A 94 -16.00 13.27 3.03
CA ALA A 94 -15.91 14.49 3.81
C ALA A 94 -14.48 14.79 4.30
N THR A 95 -13.73 13.74 4.70
CA THR A 95 -12.33 13.89 5.12
C THR A 95 -11.40 14.20 3.97
N LEU A 96 -11.61 13.58 2.79
CA LEU A 96 -10.84 13.88 1.57
C LEU A 96 -11.09 15.29 1.05
N ALA A 97 -12.29 15.84 1.27
CA ALA A 97 -12.69 17.19 0.83
C ALA A 97 -12.39 18.28 1.87
N ASP A 98 -11.86 17.93 3.05
CA ASP A 98 -11.58 18.90 4.11
C ASP A 98 -10.50 19.90 3.67
N PRO A 99 -10.81 21.22 3.64
CA PRO A 99 -9.87 22.24 3.18
C PRO A 99 -8.54 22.25 3.94
N LYS A 100 -8.58 21.96 5.26
CA LYS A 100 -7.37 21.93 6.10
C LYS A 100 -6.46 20.76 5.72
N ILE A 101 -7.04 19.61 5.38
CA ILE A 101 -6.31 18.42 4.91
C ILE A 101 -5.72 18.67 3.53
N LEU A 102 -6.50 19.26 2.62
CA LEU A 102 -6.03 19.62 1.27
C LEU A 102 -4.85 20.58 1.29
N GLU A 103 -4.82 21.50 2.26
CA GLU A 103 -3.70 22.42 2.47
C GLU A 103 -2.38 21.69 2.82
N LEU A 104 -2.47 20.59 3.56
CA LEU A 104 -1.35 19.84 4.14
C LEU A 104 -0.86 18.67 3.27
N THR A 105 -1.63 18.27 2.26
CA THR A 105 -1.38 17.03 1.50
C THR A 105 -1.26 17.27 0.00
N TYR A 106 -0.60 16.35 -0.69
CA TYR A 106 -0.63 16.26 -2.15
C TYR A 106 -1.81 15.41 -2.65
N GLY A 107 -2.32 14.51 -1.82
CA GLY A 107 -3.45 13.67 -2.13
C GLY A 107 -3.74 12.64 -1.04
N GLY A 108 -4.87 11.95 -1.22
CA GLY A 108 -5.32 10.92 -0.29
C GLY A 108 -6.30 9.95 -0.92
N LYS A 109 -6.51 8.81 -0.27
CA LYS A 109 -7.49 7.79 -0.70
C LYS A 109 -7.84 6.85 0.45
N GLY A 110 -8.94 6.14 0.31
CA GLY A 110 -9.30 5.04 1.21
C GLY A 110 -8.30 3.88 1.17
N VAL A 111 -8.32 3.04 2.19
CA VAL A 111 -7.38 1.91 2.37
C VAL A 111 -8.13 0.58 2.30
N GLY A 112 -7.50 -0.40 1.64
CA GLY A 112 -8.01 -1.77 1.53
C GLY A 112 -9.33 -1.84 0.77
N SER A 113 -10.36 -2.43 1.37
CA SER A 113 -11.69 -2.54 0.77
C SER A 113 -12.44 -1.22 0.69
N GLN A 114 -11.79 -0.08 0.97
CA GLN A 114 -12.38 1.26 1.01
C GLN A 114 -13.48 1.38 2.09
N GLY A 115 -14.52 2.15 1.84
CA GLY A 115 -15.56 2.45 2.85
C GLY A 115 -15.06 3.43 3.93
N ASP A 116 -15.88 3.65 4.94
CA ASP A 116 -15.57 4.57 6.04
C ASP A 116 -14.61 3.97 7.11
N GLY A 117 -13.72 3.02 6.72
CA GLY A 117 -12.80 2.38 7.66
C GLY A 117 -11.54 3.20 7.92
N SER A 118 -10.65 3.24 6.95
CA SER A 118 -9.36 3.90 7.07
C SER A 118 -9.02 4.71 5.82
N ILE A 119 -8.23 5.75 6.02
CA ILE A 119 -7.78 6.67 4.98
C ILE A 119 -6.27 6.83 5.04
N GLN A 120 -5.65 7.12 3.91
CA GLN A 120 -4.24 7.44 3.81
C GLN A 120 -4.03 8.74 3.03
N PHE A 121 -3.02 9.49 3.44
CA PHE A 121 -2.63 10.75 2.84
C PHE A 121 -1.13 10.79 2.58
N LEU A 122 -0.74 11.52 1.56
CA LEU A 122 0.64 11.90 1.30
C LEU A 122 0.83 13.37 1.66
N ALA A 123 1.44 13.64 2.80
CA ALA A 123 1.70 14.99 3.27
C ALA A 123 2.84 15.65 2.48
N LYS A 124 2.80 16.98 2.33
CA LYS A 124 3.75 17.75 1.53
C LYS A 124 5.19 17.70 2.08
N ASN A 125 5.32 17.66 3.40
CA ASN A 125 6.60 17.60 4.10
C ASN A 125 6.40 17.10 5.54
N GLU A 126 7.47 17.02 6.32
CA GLU A 126 7.43 16.53 7.70
C GLU A 126 6.57 17.42 8.63
N GLU A 127 6.59 18.73 8.44
CA GLU A 127 5.80 19.68 9.24
C GLU A 127 4.31 19.49 8.94
N CYS A 128 3.94 19.41 7.67
CA CYS A 128 2.59 19.10 7.22
C CYS A 128 2.13 17.72 7.74
N GLN A 129 3.01 16.73 7.75
CA GLN A 129 2.74 15.40 8.28
C GLN A 129 2.37 15.46 9.78
N LYS A 130 3.17 16.18 10.58
CA LYS A 130 2.91 16.37 12.01
C LYS A 130 1.61 17.13 12.25
N ALA A 131 1.38 18.22 11.50
CA ALA A 131 0.18 19.02 11.59
C ALA A 131 -1.08 18.21 11.25
N LEU A 132 -1.00 17.38 10.19
CA LEU A 132 -2.09 16.52 9.75
C LEU A 132 -2.44 15.47 10.81
N VAL A 133 -1.45 14.79 11.39
CA VAL A 133 -1.66 13.81 12.47
C VAL A 133 -2.35 14.47 13.66
N ASN A 134 -1.88 15.65 14.08
CA ASN A 134 -2.49 16.38 15.19
C ASN A 134 -3.95 16.78 14.87
N TYR A 135 -4.19 17.27 13.66
CA TYR A 135 -5.53 17.68 13.22
C TYR A 135 -6.51 16.50 13.19
N LEU A 136 -6.10 15.36 12.62
CA LEU A 136 -6.92 14.16 12.55
C LEU A 136 -7.23 13.60 13.95
N ASN A 137 -6.24 13.54 14.84
CA ASN A 137 -6.43 13.09 16.22
C ASN A 137 -7.39 14.02 16.99
N ALA A 138 -7.27 15.34 16.82
CA ALA A 138 -8.18 16.31 17.44
C ALA A 138 -9.63 16.18 16.93
N ASN A 139 -9.83 15.64 15.72
CA ASN A 139 -11.14 15.35 15.13
C ASN A 139 -11.60 13.90 15.35
N ASN A 140 -11.09 13.23 16.37
CA ASN A 140 -11.47 11.86 16.73
C ASN A 140 -11.21 10.82 15.62
N MET A 141 -10.15 11.03 14.85
CA MET A 141 -9.64 10.10 13.83
C MET A 141 -8.20 9.70 14.19
N PRO A 142 -8.01 8.60 14.94
CA PRO A 142 -6.67 8.15 15.34
C PRO A 142 -5.75 8.03 14.13
N ALA A 143 -4.66 8.79 14.15
CA ALA A 143 -3.76 8.92 13.01
C ALA A 143 -2.31 8.56 13.36
N TYR A 144 -1.62 7.95 12.39
CA TYR A 144 -0.25 7.47 12.50
C TYR A 144 0.56 7.98 11.31
N LYS A 145 1.82 8.34 11.57
CA LYS A 145 2.76 8.75 10.53
C LYS A 145 3.69 7.61 10.13
N LEU A 146 4.02 7.53 8.85
CA LEU A 146 5.08 6.71 8.30
C LEU A 146 5.92 7.56 7.35
N THR A 147 7.22 7.65 7.58
CA THR A 147 8.14 8.33 6.66
C THR A 147 9.01 7.30 5.97
N ILE A 148 8.89 7.21 4.64
CA ILE A 148 9.74 6.36 3.81
C ILE A 148 10.88 7.22 3.31
N GLN A 149 12.10 6.87 3.72
CA GLN A 149 13.31 7.54 3.25
C GLN A 149 13.69 7.05 1.85
N PRO A 150 14.33 7.91 1.03
CA PRO A 150 14.93 7.44 -0.22
C PRO A 150 15.93 6.31 0.09
N LYS A 151 16.04 5.36 -0.84
CA LYS A 151 17.00 4.26 -0.69
C LYS A 151 18.41 4.84 -0.54
N HIS A 152 18.94 4.79 0.66
CA HIS A 152 20.37 5.06 0.87
C HIS A 152 21.15 3.85 0.42
N THR A 153 22.32 4.08 -0.19
CA THR A 153 23.26 2.99 -0.46
C THR A 153 23.62 2.34 0.87
N ILE A 154 23.18 1.11 1.08
CA ILE A 154 23.50 0.35 2.28
C ILE A 154 25.01 0.09 2.25
N ARG A 155 25.73 0.64 3.21
CA ARG A 155 27.20 0.47 3.30
C ARG A 155 27.60 -0.62 4.29
N LYS A 156 26.65 -1.06 5.12
CA LYS A 156 26.87 -2.08 6.15
C LYS A 156 25.59 -2.90 6.32
N ALA A 157 25.73 -4.21 6.26
CA ALA A 157 24.66 -5.14 6.60
C ALA A 157 25.10 -6.00 7.78
N ILE A 158 24.18 -6.27 8.73
CA ILE A 158 24.41 -7.23 9.81
C ILE A 158 23.57 -8.45 9.48
N ILE A 159 24.24 -9.54 9.11
CA ILE A 159 23.60 -10.81 8.77
C ILE A 159 23.81 -11.78 9.92
N PRO A 160 22.76 -12.09 10.73
CA PRO A 160 22.89 -13.05 11.83
C PRO A 160 22.96 -14.49 11.29
N VAL A 161 24.09 -15.14 11.42
CA VAL A 161 24.36 -16.50 10.92
C VAL A 161 24.72 -17.50 12.02
N ALA A 162 24.30 -17.28 13.25
CA ALA A 162 24.72 -18.04 14.43
C ALA A 162 23.90 -19.33 14.72
N GLY A 163 22.89 -19.66 13.92
CA GLY A 163 22.04 -20.84 14.15
C GLY A 163 22.69 -22.15 13.73
N PHE A 164 22.54 -23.21 14.55
CA PHE A 164 23.10 -24.55 14.27
C PHE A 164 22.40 -25.28 13.11
N GLY A 165 21.26 -24.79 12.60
CA GLY A 165 20.55 -25.43 11.49
C GLY A 165 19.97 -26.80 11.80
N THR A 166 19.54 -27.03 13.05
CA THR A 166 19.06 -28.33 13.53
C THR A 166 17.89 -28.93 12.74
N ARG A 167 17.10 -28.08 12.08
CA ARG A 167 15.99 -28.53 11.19
C ARG A 167 16.48 -29.14 9.88
N LEU A 168 17.73 -28.93 9.51
CA LEU A 168 18.38 -29.45 8.30
C LEU A 168 19.41 -30.53 8.65
N TYR A 169 19.30 -31.13 9.83
CA TYR A 169 20.11 -32.25 10.24
C TYR A 169 19.71 -33.51 9.43
N PRO A 170 20.67 -34.37 8.98
CA PRO A 170 22.09 -34.41 9.35
C PRO A 170 23.03 -33.53 8.50
N GLU A 171 22.57 -32.89 7.45
CA GLU A 171 23.41 -32.16 6.48
C GLU A 171 24.19 -31.02 7.15
N THR A 172 23.54 -30.31 8.10
CA THR A 172 24.17 -29.21 8.86
C THR A 172 25.23 -29.65 9.85
N ARG A 173 25.44 -30.95 9.98
CA ARG A 173 26.59 -31.51 10.76
C ARG A 173 27.92 -31.22 10.09
N PHE A 174 27.92 -31.14 8.76
CA PHE A 174 29.13 -30.98 7.93
C PHE A 174 29.22 -29.62 7.27
N LEU A 175 28.08 -29.01 6.99
CA LEU A 175 28.00 -27.71 6.31
C LEU A 175 27.06 -26.78 7.09
N LYS A 176 27.53 -25.59 7.47
CA LYS A 176 26.67 -24.58 8.11
C LYS A 176 25.51 -24.24 7.17
N LYS A 177 24.30 -24.08 7.71
CA LYS A 177 23.07 -23.81 6.96
C LYS A 177 23.20 -22.61 6.00
N ASP A 178 23.97 -21.62 6.39
CA ASP A 178 24.16 -20.37 5.63
C ASP A 178 24.98 -20.55 4.35
N PHE A 179 25.73 -21.66 4.26
CA PHE A 179 26.51 -22.05 3.08
C PHE A 179 25.82 -23.11 2.22
N PHE A 180 24.58 -23.51 2.55
CA PHE A 180 23.83 -24.41 1.69
C PHE A 180 23.67 -23.81 0.29
N PRO A 181 23.92 -24.61 -0.75
CA PRO A 181 23.71 -24.17 -2.12
C PRO A 181 22.21 -24.05 -2.41
N VAL A 182 21.82 -22.95 -3.00
CA VAL A 182 20.47 -22.69 -3.52
C VAL A 182 20.59 -22.23 -4.96
N VAL A 183 19.55 -22.45 -5.73
CA VAL A 183 19.44 -21.88 -7.08
C VAL A 183 18.81 -20.49 -6.92
N ASP A 184 19.53 -19.46 -7.35
CA ASP A 184 19.02 -18.09 -7.31
C ASP A 184 18.08 -17.79 -8.51
N LYS A 185 17.57 -16.57 -8.58
CA LYS A 185 16.69 -16.11 -9.66
C LYS A 185 17.33 -16.15 -11.06
N ASP A 186 18.65 -16.15 -11.13
CA ASP A 186 19.43 -16.18 -12.38
C ASP A 186 19.86 -17.63 -12.74
N ASN A 187 19.26 -18.65 -12.11
CA ASN A 187 19.59 -20.07 -12.22
C ASN A 187 21.05 -20.39 -11.86
N GLN A 188 21.70 -19.58 -11.03
CA GLN A 188 23.04 -19.84 -10.52
C GLN A 188 22.97 -20.56 -9.17
N VAL A 189 23.85 -21.55 -8.99
CA VAL A 189 23.98 -22.23 -7.69
C VAL A 189 24.89 -21.40 -6.79
N LYS A 190 24.33 -20.82 -5.73
CA LYS A 190 25.05 -19.95 -4.78
C LYS A 190 24.78 -20.37 -3.34
N PRO A 191 25.72 -20.13 -2.40
CA PRO A 191 25.42 -20.22 -0.98
C PRO A 191 24.30 -19.23 -0.58
N VAL A 192 23.37 -19.64 0.31
CA VAL A 192 22.29 -18.78 0.81
C VAL A 192 22.82 -17.43 1.28
N ILE A 193 23.93 -17.41 2.00
CA ILE A 193 24.53 -16.16 2.50
C ILE A 193 24.96 -15.21 1.38
N LEU A 194 25.43 -15.76 0.24
CA LEU A 194 25.83 -14.93 -0.90
C LEU A 194 24.61 -14.25 -1.54
N VAL A 195 23.50 -14.98 -1.67
CA VAL A 195 22.24 -14.41 -2.18
C VAL A 195 21.78 -13.26 -1.28
N LEU A 196 21.82 -13.42 0.05
CA LEU A 196 21.47 -12.37 1.00
C LEU A 196 22.39 -11.14 0.91
N ILE A 197 23.69 -11.34 0.66
CA ILE A 197 24.66 -10.25 0.50
C ILE A 197 24.41 -9.48 -0.80
N GLU A 198 24.06 -10.17 -1.88
CA GLU A 198 23.78 -9.58 -3.19
C GLU A 198 22.47 -8.76 -3.19
N GLU A 199 21.52 -9.08 -2.27
CA GLU A 199 20.28 -8.32 -2.09
C GLU A 199 20.42 -7.09 -1.19
N CYS A 200 21.50 -6.96 -0.44
CA CYS A 200 21.79 -5.80 0.42
C CYS A 200 22.44 -4.63 -0.34
#